data_990ee872230fa959343e7f81ba9cb3d0
#
_entry.id   990ee872230fa959343e7f81ba9cb3d0
#
_cell.length_a   1.000
_cell.length_b   1.000
_cell.length_c   1.000
_cell.angle_alpha   90.00
_cell.angle_beta   90.00
_cell.angle_gamma   90.00
#
_symmetry.space_group_name_H-M   'P 1'
#
loop_
_entity.id
_entity.type
_entity.pdbx_description
1 polymer ?
#
loop_
_entity_poly.entity_id
_entity_poly.type
_entity_poly.pdbx_seq_one_letter_code
_entity_poly.pdbx_strand_id
1 'polypeptide(L)'
;MTARFASMDPKLRRILITVCTMTATVMQALDTTIANVALPYMQGSLSASLDQINWVLTSYIVAAAIMTAPIGWLSDRFGRKKLFIICVAGFTVASFLCALAQNIEQMVLFRLLQGMAGAALVPLSQSVLLDAYSVEERGQAMAIWGVGVMLGPIMGPTLGAWLTDNYSWHWVFLINLPIGVITVLGMLMFMGETKKHEHLRFDWFGFVALAIGIGSLQ
;
A
#
# COMPACT_ATOMS: atom_id res chain seq x y z
N MET A 1 -15.92 9.88 20.44
CA MET A 1 -14.67 10.45 19.88
C MET A 1 -14.90 11.34 18.65
N THR A 2 -15.99 11.17 17.95
CA THR A 2 -16.37 11.88 16.70
C THR A 2 -16.75 13.36 16.87
N ALA A 3 -17.19 13.80 18.04
CA ALA A 3 -17.65 15.18 18.25
C ALA A 3 -16.53 16.25 18.35
N ARG A 4 -15.32 15.85 18.77
CA ARG A 4 -14.19 16.78 18.96
C ARG A 4 -13.54 17.23 17.65
N PHE A 5 -13.74 16.49 16.55
CA PHE A 5 -13.16 16.76 15.23
C PHE A 5 -14.13 17.51 14.28
N ALA A 6 -15.41 17.68 14.69
CA ALA A 6 -16.39 18.47 13.95
C ALA A 6 -16.09 19.99 14.01
N SER A 7 -15.28 20.43 14.97
CA SER A 7 -14.88 21.84 15.16
C SER A 7 -13.52 22.20 14.54
N MET A 8 -12.88 21.26 13.84
CA MET A 8 -11.58 21.53 13.19
C MET A 8 -11.76 22.40 11.95
N ASP A 9 -10.83 23.34 11.74
CA ASP A 9 -10.77 24.14 10.52
C ASP A 9 -10.79 23.21 9.29
N PRO A 10 -11.73 23.40 8.34
CA PRO A 10 -11.83 22.60 7.12
C PRO A 10 -10.52 22.53 6.32
N LYS A 11 -9.72 23.60 6.31
CA LYS A 11 -8.42 23.63 5.63
C LYS A 11 -7.42 22.71 6.32
N LEU A 12 -7.34 22.77 7.65
CA LEU A 12 -6.44 21.91 8.42
C LEU A 12 -6.80 20.42 8.24
N ARG A 13 -8.10 20.11 8.31
CA ARG A 13 -8.58 18.73 8.09
C ARG A 13 -8.19 18.23 6.70
N ARG A 14 -8.34 19.03 5.65
CA ARG A 14 -7.96 18.69 4.28
C ARG A 14 -6.47 18.40 4.17
N ILE A 15 -5.61 19.23 4.77
CA ILE A 15 -4.16 19.00 4.80
C ILE A 15 -3.82 17.68 5.49
N LEU A 16 -4.44 17.38 6.64
CA LEU A 16 -4.19 16.15 7.38
C LEU A 16 -4.61 14.90 6.59
N ILE A 17 -5.75 14.96 5.89
CA ILE A 17 -6.17 13.88 4.98
C ILE A 17 -5.14 13.69 3.86
N THR A 18 -4.68 14.78 3.25
CA THR A 18 -3.66 14.75 2.20
C THR A 18 -2.37 14.10 2.70
N VAL A 19 -1.88 14.50 3.87
CA VAL A 19 -0.68 13.90 4.47
C VAL A 19 -0.88 12.40 4.70
N CYS A 20 -1.98 11.97 5.30
CA CYS A 20 -2.25 10.55 5.56
C CYS A 20 -2.32 9.73 4.26
N THR A 21 -3.01 10.23 3.23
CA THR A 21 -3.13 9.53 1.94
C THR A 21 -1.80 9.46 1.21
N MET A 22 -1.03 10.54 1.22
CA MET A 22 0.31 10.57 0.64
C MET A 22 1.27 9.63 1.37
N THR A 23 1.23 9.60 2.70
CA THR A 23 2.07 8.69 3.49
C THR A 23 1.81 7.22 3.14
N ALA A 24 0.55 6.82 2.95
CA ALA A 24 0.21 5.47 2.49
C ALA A 24 0.79 5.16 1.11
N THR A 25 0.70 6.11 0.17
CA THR A 25 1.23 5.94 -1.18
C THR A 25 2.76 5.89 -1.20
N VAL A 26 3.42 6.80 -0.46
CA VAL A 26 4.87 6.82 -0.32
C VAL A 26 5.38 5.52 0.32
N MET A 27 4.71 5.03 1.36
CA MET A 27 5.02 3.75 2.01
C MET A 27 5.02 2.60 1.01
N GLN A 28 3.99 2.49 0.16
CA GLN A 28 3.92 1.47 -0.88
C GLN A 28 5.01 1.65 -1.94
N ALA A 29 5.24 2.89 -2.41
CA ALA A 29 6.25 3.18 -3.42
C ALA A 29 7.67 2.91 -2.92
N LEU A 30 7.94 3.20 -1.64
CA LEU A 30 9.19 2.85 -0.99
C LEU A 30 9.36 1.33 -0.89
N ASP A 31 8.33 0.61 -0.40
CA ASP A 31 8.40 -0.85 -0.21
C ASP A 31 8.79 -1.58 -1.50
N THR A 32 8.22 -1.18 -2.64
CA THR A 32 8.51 -1.79 -3.95
C THR A 32 9.95 -1.57 -4.40
N THR A 33 10.54 -0.44 -4.08
CA THR A 33 11.89 -0.07 -4.51
C THR A 33 12.98 -0.51 -3.54
N ILE A 34 12.71 -0.41 -2.22
CA ILE A 34 13.62 -0.87 -1.17
C ILE A 34 13.85 -2.37 -1.24
N ALA A 35 12.78 -3.16 -1.46
CA ALA A 35 12.86 -4.62 -1.53
C ALA A 35 13.83 -5.11 -2.62
N ASN A 36 13.91 -4.41 -3.76
CA ASN A 36 14.85 -4.74 -4.84
C ASN A 36 16.32 -4.72 -4.38
N VAL A 37 16.69 -3.72 -3.59
CA VAL A 37 18.07 -3.57 -3.10
C VAL A 37 18.42 -4.64 -2.06
N ALA A 38 17.43 -5.08 -1.30
CA ALA A 38 17.61 -6.06 -0.24
C ALA A 38 17.68 -7.52 -0.74
N LEU A 39 17.33 -7.82 -2.00
CA LEU A 39 17.29 -9.18 -2.55
C LEU A 39 18.58 -9.99 -2.34
N PRO A 40 19.79 -9.46 -2.62
CA PRO A 40 21.04 -10.24 -2.43
C PRO A 40 21.25 -10.65 -0.97
N TYR A 41 20.88 -9.78 -0.02
CA TYR A 41 21.00 -10.05 1.41
C TYR A 41 19.97 -11.09 1.88
N MET A 42 18.75 -11.02 1.36
CA MET A 42 17.70 -12.00 1.63
C MET A 42 18.06 -13.37 1.06
N GLN A 43 18.65 -13.43 -0.13
CA GLN A 43 19.04 -14.68 -0.78
C GLN A 43 19.95 -15.52 0.11
N GLY A 44 21.00 -14.92 0.66
CA GLY A 44 21.93 -15.60 1.56
C GLY A 44 21.26 -16.03 2.86
N SER A 45 20.47 -15.15 3.47
CA SER A 45 19.87 -15.41 4.77
C SER A 45 18.68 -16.41 4.72
N LEU A 46 17.93 -16.46 3.62
CA LEU A 46 16.82 -17.39 3.42
C LEU A 46 17.23 -18.69 2.70
N SER A 47 18.55 -18.86 2.42
CA SER A 47 19.09 -20.00 1.68
C SER A 47 18.40 -20.25 0.35
N ALA A 48 18.03 -19.17 -0.36
CA ALA A 48 17.28 -19.22 -1.60
C ALA A 48 18.19 -19.29 -2.84
N SER A 49 17.77 -20.00 -3.88
CA SER A 49 18.41 -19.93 -5.20
C SER A 49 18.17 -18.60 -5.89
N LEU A 50 18.92 -18.31 -6.96
CA LEU A 50 18.74 -17.10 -7.77
C LEU A 50 17.33 -17.00 -8.37
N ASP A 51 16.76 -18.14 -8.77
CA ASP A 51 15.41 -18.17 -9.34
C ASP A 51 14.34 -17.97 -8.25
N GLN A 52 14.54 -18.57 -7.08
CA GLN A 52 13.60 -18.47 -5.98
C GLN A 52 13.53 -17.06 -5.40
N ILE A 53 14.66 -16.34 -5.26
CA ILE A 53 14.65 -15.02 -4.64
C ILE A 53 13.84 -13.98 -5.45
N ASN A 54 13.75 -14.14 -6.77
CA ASN A 54 12.95 -13.25 -7.61
C ASN A 54 11.45 -13.34 -7.29
N TRP A 55 10.98 -14.46 -6.72
CA TRP A 55 9.60 -14.61 -6.29
C TRP A 55 9.21 -13.63 -5.17
N VAL A 56 10.16 -13.10 -4.43
CA VAL A 56 9.90 -12.04 -3.43
C VAL A 56 9.27 -10.79 -4.08
N LEU A 57 9.73 -10.43 -5.27
CA LEU A 57 9.17 -9.29 -6.02
C LEU A 57 7.95 -9.72 -6.85
N THR A 58 8.08 -10.82 -7.58
CA THR A 58 7.06 -11.31 -8.50
C THR A 58 5.75 -11.60 -7.77
N SER A 59 5.79 -12.28 -6.62
CA SER A 59 4.59 -12.60 -5.84
C SER A 59 3.83 -11.34 -5.41
N TYR A 60 4.54 -10.31 -4.97
CA TYR A 60 3.95 -9.02 -4.61
C TYR A 60 3.27 -8.37 -5.83
N ILE A 61 3.97 -8.28 -6.96
CA ILE A 61 3.47 -7.61 -8.17
C ILE A 61 2.25 -8.34 -8.73
N VAL A 62 2.29 -9.66 -8.82
CA VAL A 62 1.17 -10.48 -9.29
C VAL A 62 -0.05 -10.32 -8.39
N ALA A 63 0.14 -10.44 -7.07
CA ALA A 63 -0.94 -10.26 -6.11
C ALA A 63 -1.56 -8.86 -6.19
N ALA A 64 -0.71 -7.81 -6.30
CA ALA A 64 -1.17 -6.44 -6.45
C ALA A 64 -1.95 -6.23 -7.76
N ALA A 65 -1.45 -6.77 -8.88
CA ALA A 65 -2.11 -6.65 -10.18
C ALA A 65 -3.51 -7.32 -10.18
N ILE A 66 -3.61 -8.55 -9.65
CA ILE A 66 -4.88 -9.27 -9.55
C ILE A 66 -5.86 -8.50 -8.65
N MET A 67 -5.40 -8.06 -7.48
CA MET A 67 -6.26 -7.39 -6.49
C MET A 67 -6.64 -5.96 -6.88
N THR A 68 -5.98 -5.34 -7.85
CA THR A 68 -6.36 -4.01 -8.35
C THR A 68 -7.75 -4.03 -9.00
N ALA A 69 -8.13 -5.13 -9.66
CA ALA A 69 -9.40 -5.23 -10.37
C ALA A 69 -10.65 -5.08 -9.46
N PRO A 70 -10.76 -5.77 -8.30
CA PRO A 70 -11.94 -5.66 -7.43
C PRO A 70 -11.98 -4.39 -6.56
N ILE A 71 -10.94 -3.56 -6.53
CA ILE A 71 -10.85 -2.41 -5.60
C ILE A 71 -12.00 -1.43 -5.78
N GLY A 72 -12.41 -1.14 -7.01
CA GLY A 72 -13.55 -0.26 -7.28
C GLY A 72 -14.82 -0.78 -6.61
N TRP A 73 -15.17 -2.04 -6.89
CA TRP A 73 -16.33 -2.68 -6.30
C TRP A 73 -16.25 -2.78 -4.76
N LEU A 74 -15.08 -3.16 -4.22
CA LEU A 74 -14.86 -3.21 -2.76
C LEU A 74 -15.03 -1.83 -2.12
N SER A 75 -14.52 -0.80 -2.79
CA SER A 75 -14.61 0.59 -2.35
C SER A 75 -16.06 1.08 -2.27
N ASP A 76 -16.87 0.77 -3.26
CA ASP A 76 -18.27 1.15 -3.30
C ASP A 76 -19.11 0.36 -2.29
N ARG A 77 -18.81 -0.94 -2.11
CA ARG A 77 -19.55 -1.80 -1.18
C ARG A 77 -19.22 -1.54 0.29
N PHE A 78 -17.95 -1.41 0.65
CA PHE A 78 -17.50 -1.27 2.05
C PHE A 78 -17.29 0.19 2.47
N GLY A 79 -17.21 1.10 1.50
CA GLY A 79 -16.86 2.50 1.69
C GLY A 79 -15.34 2.72 1.64
N ARG A 80 -14.92 3.79 1.00
CA ARG A 80 -13.50 4.13 0.73
C ARG A 80 -12.67 4.22 2.00
N LYS A 81 -13.15 4.91 3.04
CA LYS A 81 -12.46 5.04 4.32
C LYS A 81 -12.15 3.69 4.94
N LYS A 82 -13.19 2.83 5.10
CA LYS A 82 -13.04 1.54 5.75
C LYS A 82 -12.08 0.64 4.97
N LEU A 83 -12.26 0.56 3.64
CA LEU A 83 -11.38 -0.24 2.79
C LEU A 83 -9.94 0.26 2.87
N PHE A 84 -9.71 1.56 2.80
CA PHE A 84 -8.37 2.13 2.83
C PHE A 84 -7.65 1.81 4.15
N ILE A 85 -8.33 1.99 5.29
CA ILE A 85 -7.78 1.65 6.61
C ILE A 85 -7.43 0.15 6.70
N ILE A 86 -8.32 -0.74 6.22
CA ILE A 86 -8.07 -2.19 6.21
C ILE A 86 -6.84 -2.50 5.34
N CYS A 87 -6.72 -1.88 4.18
CA CYS A 87 -5.60 -2.11 3.27
C CYS A 87 -4.27 -1.59 3.84
N VAL A 88 -4.23 -0.40 4.44
CA VAL A 88 -3.02 0.12 5.10
C VAL A 88 -2.63 -0.76 6.30
N ALA A 89 -3.59 -1.14 7.12
CA ALA A 89 -3.35 -2.03 8.26
C ALA A 89 -2.86 -3.41 7.80
N GLY A 90 -3.52 -4.00 6.80
CA GLY A 90 -3.13 -5.28 6.20
C GLY A 90 -1.73 -5.24 5.59
N PHE A 91 -1.41 -4.18 4.86
CA PHE A 91 -0.07 -3.95 4.31
C PHE A 91 0.99 -3.86 5.42
N THR A 92 0.70 -3.12 6.48
CA THR A 92 1.60 -2.95 7.62
C THR A 92 1.85 -4.27 8.36
N VAL A 93 0.78 -5.05 8.60
CA VAL A 93 0.89 -6.37 9.23
C VAL A 93 1.65 -7.34 8.34
N ALA A 94 1.34 -7.39 7.04
CA ALA A 94 2.06 -8.25 6.10
C ALA A 94 3.54 -7.86 5.99
N SER A 95 3.86 -6.56 6.02
CA SER A 95 5.24 -6.07 6.07
C SER A 95 5.98 -6.56 7.32
N PHE A 96 5.32 -6.53 8.48
CA PHE A 96 5.88 -7.10 9.70
C PHE A 96 6.14 -8.60 9.58
N LEU A 97 5.20 -9.36 8.99
CA LEU A 97 5.39 -10.78 8.74
C LEU A 97 6.56 -11.05 7.77
N CYS A 98 6.74 -10.23 6.72
CA CYS A 98 7.91 -10.31 5.84
C CYS A 98 9.22 -10.15 6.63
N ALA A 99 9.26 -9.22 7.59
CA ALA A 99 10.43 -9.05 8.46
C ALA A 99 10.69 -10.24 9.39
N LEU A 100 9.71 -11.10 9.64
CA LEU A 100 9.84 -12.30 10.49
C LEU A 100 10.04 -13.59 9.67
N ALA A 101 10.08 -13.50 8.34
CA ALA A 101 10.22 -14.67 7.48
C ALA A 101 11.57 -15.40 7.71
N GLN A 102 11.51 -16.71 7.89
CA GLN A 102 12.67 -17.55 8.17
C GLN A 102 13.12 -18.36 6.95
N ASN A 103 12.29 -18.46 5.94
CA ASN A 103 12.58 -19.15 4.69
C ASN A 103 11.88 -18.46 3.50
N ILE A 104 12.27 -18.84 2.29
CA ILE A 104 11.75 -18.22 1.06
C ILE A 104 10.26 -18.43 0.87
N GLU A 105 9.70 -19.55 1.29
CA GLU A 105 8.29 -19.90 1.13
C GLU A 105 7.41 -18.98 1.99
N GLN A 106 7.80 -18.75 3.26
CA GLN A 106 7.14 -17.77 4.13
C GLN A 106 7.23 -16.35 3.55
N MET A 107 8.42 -15.97 3.07
CA MET A 107 8.62 -14.66 2.46
C MET A 107 7.68 -14.45 1.26
N VAL A 108 7.61 -15.41 0.34
CA VAL A 108 6.73 -15.35 -0.83
C VAL A 108 5.26 -15.26 -0.41
N LEU A 109 4.82 -16.06 0.56
CA LEU A 109 3.46 -16.01 1.07
C LEU A 109 3.13 -14.63 1.69
N PHE A 110 4.03 -14.10 2.50
CA PHE A 110 3.81 -12.79 3.13
C PHE A 110 3.84 -11.65 2.13
N ARG A 111 4.68 -11.76 1.09
CA ARG A 111 4.69 -10.81 -0.04
C ARG A 111 3.42 -10.87 -0.87
N LEU A 112 2.82 -12.04 -1.08
CA LEU A 112 1.48 -12.16 -1.68
C LEU A 112 0.44 -11.39 -0.86
N LEU A 113 0.39 -11.61 0.45
CA LEU A 113 -0.54 -10.90 1.34
C LEU A 113 -0.32 -9.39 1.33
N GLN A 114 0.95 -8.97 1.35
CA GLN A 114 1.33 -7.56 1.29
C GLN A 114 0.93 -6.92 -0.05
N GLY A 115 1.14 -7.62 -1.17
CA GLY A 115 0.72 -7.17 -2.50
C GLY A 115 -0.79 -7.02 -2.62
N MET A 116 -1.56 -7.99 -2.09
CA MET A 116 -3.04 -7.92 -2.05
C MET A 116 -3.52 -6.67 -1.29
N ALA A 117 -2.94 -6.39 -0.12
CA ALA A 117 -3.30 -5.21 0.67
C ALA A 117 -2.78 -3.92 0.01
N GLY A 118 -1.58 -3.94 -0.57
CA GLY A 118 -0.94 -2.81 -1.23
C GLY A 118 -1.66 -2.33 -2.49
N ALA A 119 -2.33 -3.22 -3.21
CA ALA A 119 -3.02 -2.93 -4.47
C ALA A 119 -3.99 -1.73 -4.38
N ALA A 120 -4.61 -1.53 -3.22
CA ALA A 120 -5.60 -0.49 -3.00
C ALA A 120 -5.02 0.89 -2.62
N LEU A 121 -3.74 0.95 -2.17
CA LEU A 121 -3.20 2.16 -1.55
C LEU A 121 -3.13 3.35 -2.52
N VAL A 122 -2.64 3.13 -3.73
CA VAL A 122 -2.57 4.16 -4.78
C VAL A 122 -3.94 4.62 -5.24
N PRO A 123 -4.84 3.75 -5.75
CA PRO A 123 -6.13 4.19 -6.29
C PRO A 123 -7.04 4.79 -5.21
N LEU A 124 -7.03 4.27 -3.98
CA LEU A 124 -7.81 4.85 -2.90
C LEU A 124 -7.27 6.21 -2.44
N SER A 125 -5.93 6.39 -2.40
CA SER A 125 -5.35 7.69 -2.06
C SER A 125 -5.77 8.77 -3.05
N GLN A 126 -5.73 8.47 -4.37
CA GLN A 126 -6.20 9.38 -5.41
C GLN A 126 -7.68 9.70 -5.26
N SER A 127 -8.52 8.67 -5.06
CA SER A 127 -9.97 8.86 -4.89
C SER A 127 -10.28 9.73 -3.68
N VAL A 128 -9.62 9.53 -2.54
CA VAL A 128 -9.81 10.32 -1.32
C VAL A 128 -9.34 11.77 -1.51
N LEU A 129 -8.24 11.98 -2.22
CA LEU A 129 -7.78 13.34 -2.54
C LEU A 129 -8.77 14.06 -3.44
N LEU A 130 -9.26 13.42 -4.51
CA LEU A 130 -10.23 14.01 -5.42
C LEU A 130 -11.55 14.37 -4.71
N ASP A 131 -11.94 13.62 -3.67
CA ASP A 131 -13.11 13.93 -2.86
C ASP A 131 -12.88 15.09 -1.86
N ALA A 132 -11.62 15.26 -1.41
CA ALA A 132 -11.27 16.30 -0.42
C ALA A 132 -11.08 17.69 -1.03
N TYR A 133 -10.85 17.78 -2.35
CA TYR A 133 -10.56 19.03 -3.06
C TYR A 133 -11.68 19.41 -4.03
N SER A 134 -11.92 20.73 -4.19
CA SER A 134 -12.85 21.24 -5.18
C SER A 134 -12.37 20.90 -6.61
N VAL A 135 -13.26 20.96 -7.60
CA VAL A 135 -12.93 20.62 -8.99
C VAL A 135 -11.76 21.45 -9.51
N GLU A 136 -11.73 22.74 -9.14
CA GLU A 136 -10.70 23.70 -9.53
C GLU A 136 -9.33 23.39 -8.91
N GLU A 137 -9.32 22.82 -7.70
CA GLU A 137 -8.09 22.53 -6.93
C GLU A 137 -7.55 21.10 -7.21
N ARG A 138 -8.30 20.23 -7.88
CA ARG A 138 -7.91 18.82 -8.14
C ARG A 138 -6.58 18.68 -8.88
N GLY A 139 -6.32 19.56 -9.84
CA GLY A 139 -5.06 19.56 -10.57
C GLY A 139 -3.85 19.78 -9.65
N GLN A 140 -3.96 20.72 -8.72
CA GLN A 140 -2.91 20.97 -7.73
C GLN A 140 -2.76 19.81 -6.74
N ALA A 141 -3.86 19.25 -6.27
CA ALA A 141 -3.83 18.08 -5.37
C ALA A 141 -3.15 16.87 -6.03
N MET A 142 -3.45 16.61 -7.32
CA MET A 142 -2.81 15.53 -8.08
C MET A 142 -1.33 15.81 -8.37
N ALA A 143 -0.95 17.05 -8.59
CA ALA A 143 0.46 17.43 -8.76
C ALA A 143 1.27 17.16 -7.46
N ILE A 144 0.74 17.57 -6.31
CA ILE A 144 1.35 17.29 -4.99
C ILE A 144 1.45 15.77 -4.76
N TRP A 145 0.37 15.03 -5.06
CA TRP A 145 0.35 13.58 -4.95
C TRP A 145 1.43 12.93 -5.84
N GLY A 146 1.55 13.38 -7.10
CA GLY A 146 2.57 12.87 -8.04
C GLY A 146 3.99 13.09 -7.54
N VAL A 147 4.29 14.25 -6.97
CA VAL A 147 5.60 14.51 -6.31
C VAL A 147 5.82 13.50 -5.17
N GLY A 148 4.81 13.25 -4.34
CA GLY A 148 4.92 12.28 -3.25
C GLY A 148 5.24 10.86 -3.74
N VAL A 149 4.57 10.40 -4.80
CA VAL A 149 4.84 9.07 -5.39
C VAL A 149 6.28 8.94 -5.86
N MET A 150 6.86 10.00 -6.42
CA MET A 150 8.25 10.01 -6.90
C MET A 150 9.29 9.87 -5.78
N LEU A 151 8.93 10.16 -4.52
CA LEU A 151 9.83 9.96 -3.38
C LEU A 151 10.23 8.50 -3.20
N GLY A 152 9.34 7.55 -3.49
CA GLY A 152 9.63 6.11 -3.40
C GLY A 152 10.83 5.70 -4.27
N PRO A 153 10.77 5.85 -5.61
CA PRO A 153 11.87 5.54 -6.51
C PRO A 153 13.16 6.30 -6.22
N ILE A 154 13.07 7.55 -5.74
CA ILE A 154 14.25 8.38 -5.43
C ILE A 154 14.92 7.93 -4.13
N MET A 155 14.15 7.76 -3.07
CA MET A 155 14.69 7.46 -1.75
C MET A 155 14.88 5.96 -1.50
N GLY A 156 14.09 5.11 -2.17
CA GLY A 156 14.08 3.67 -1.93
C GLY A 156 15.44 3.02 -2.05
N PRO A 157 16.18 3.18 -3.15
CA PRO A 157 17.50 2.58 -3.30
C PRO A 157 18.49 3.03 -2.22
N THR A 158 18.53 4.32 -1.91
CA THR A 158 19.44 4.88 -0.91
C THR A 158 19.10 4.40 0.51
N LEU A 159 17.80 4.46 0.88
CA LEU A 159 17.35 3.97 2.18
C LEU A 159 17.51 2.46 2.30
N GLY A 160 17.23 1.72 1.23
CA GLY A 160 17.37 0.27 1.21
C GLY A 160 18.82 -0.16 1.42
N ALA A 161 19.75 0.44 0.69
CA ALA A 161 21.17 0.17 0.88
C ALA A 161 21.63 0.52 2.29
N TRP A 162 21.29 1.72 2.78
CA TRP A 162 21.68 2.16 4.11
C TRP A 162 21.14 1.25 5.21
N LEU A 163 19.87 0.80 5.12
CA LEU A 163 19.26 -0.10 6.10
C LEU A 163 19.89 -1.49 6.06
N THR A 164 20.17 -2.04 4.89
CA THR A 164 20.78 -3.36 4.73
C THR A 164 22.24 -3.39 5.18
N ASP A 165 23.01 -2.35 4.89
CA ASP A 165 24.43 -2.28 5.23
C ASP A 165 24.68 -2.00 6.70
N ASN A 166 23.87 -1.14 7.34
CA ASN A 166 24.09 -0.72 8.73
C ASN A 166 23.33 -1.56 9.75
N TYR A 167 22.23 -2.21 9.35
CA TYR A 167 21.41 -3.01 10.26
C TYR A 167 21.18 -4.43 9.69
N SER A 168 20.11 -4.62 8.94
CA SER A 168 19.80 -5.88 8.25
C SER A 168 18.67 -5.68 7.25
N TRP A 169 18.51 -6.60 6.30
CA TRP A 169 17.40 -6.57 5.33
C TRP A 169 16.01 -6.56 5.98
N HIS A 170 15.83 -7.07 7.18
CA HIS A 170 14.55 -7.05 7.92
C HIS A 170 14.01 -5.63 8.11
N TRP A 171 14.90 -4.65 8.28
CA TRP A 171 14.52 -3.24 8.47
C TRP A 171 13.88 -2.62 7.24
N VAL A 172 14.10 -3.18 6.07
CA VAL A 172 13.44 -2.79 4.83
C VAL A 172 11.92 -2.93 4.95
N PHE A 173 11.47 -3.94 5.68
CA PHE A 173 10.05 -4.17 5.96
C PHE A 173 9.59 -3.50 7.26
N LEU A 174 10.44 -3.48 8.28
CA LEU A 174 10.09 -2.89 9.59
C LEU A 174 9.85 -1.39 9.52
N ILE A 175 10.46 -0.67 8.59
CA ILE A 175 10.25 0.77 8.38
C ILE A 175 8.77 1.10 8.09
N ASN A 176 8.03 0.17 7.51
CA ASN A 176 6.60 0.33 7.20
C ASN A 176 5.72 0.32 8.46
N LEU A 177 6.19 -0.25 9.60
CA LEU A 177 5.38 -0.37 10.81
C LEU A 177 5.03 1.00 11.43
N PRO A 178 6.02 1.83 11.81
CA PRO A 178 5.71 3.13 12.40
C PRO A 178 4.93 4.00 11.42
N ILE A 179 5.26 3.97 10.13
CA ILE A 179 4.59 4.74 9.09
C ILE A 179 3.12 4.29 8.95
N GLY A 180 2.89 2.98 8.86
CA GLY A 180 1.56 2.39 8.73
C GLY A 180 0.67 2.66 9.93
N VAL A 181 1.20 2.51 11.16
CA VAL A 181 0.47 2.79 12.39
C VAL A 181 0.03 4.27 12.45
N ILE A 182 0.95 5.20 12.19
CA ILE A 182 0.64 6.64 12.16
C ILE A 182 -0.41 6.94 11.09
N THR A 183 -0.28 6.34 9.91
CA THR A 183 -1.23 6.51 8.80
C THR A 183 -2.62 6.00 9.16
N VAL A 184 -2.74 4.80 9.72
CA VAL A 184 -4.02 4.22 10.17
C VAL A 184 -4.68 5.12 11.22
N LEU A 185 -3.93 5.54 12.23
CA LEU A 185 -4.44 6.44 13.27
C LEU A 185 -4.92 7.77 12.68
N GLY A 186 -4.14 8.36 11.79
CA GLY A 186 -4.51 9.59 11.10
C GLY A 186 -5.78 9.43 10.26
N MET A 187 -5.90 8.34 9.51
CA MET A 187 -7.11 8.05 8.72
C MET A 187 -8.35 7.85 9.60
N LEU A 188 -8.22 7.13 10.71
CA LEU A 188 -9.30 6.94 11.66
C LEU A 188 -9.81 8.28 12.21
N MET A 189 -8.87 9.21 12.49
CA MET A 189 -9.18 10.50 13.11
C MET A 189 -9.75 11.53 12.13
N PHE A 190 -9.19 11.62 10.91
CA PHE A 190 -9.44 12.76 10.02
C PHE A 190 -10.35 12.43 8.84
N MET A 191 -10.39 11.17 8.36
CA MET A 191 -11.27 10.79 7.25
C MET A 191 -12.73 10.69 7.70
N GLY A 192 -13.62 11.33 6.91
CA GLY A 192 -15.07 11.18 7.07
C GLY A 192 -15.56 9.84 6.52
N GLU A 193 -16.77 9.43 6.98
CA GLU A 193 -17.43 8.26 6.40
C GLU A 193 -17.80 8.51 4.94
N THR A 194 -17.66 7.49 4.11
CA THR A 194 -17.99 7.56 2.67
C THR A 194 -19.31 6.83 2.41
N LYS A 195 -20.11 7.33 1.48
CA LYS A 195 -21.36 6.69 1.06
C LYS A 195 -21.07 5.30 0.50
N LYS A 196 -21.93 4.34 0.83
CA LYS A 196 -21.87 2.96 0.36
C LYS A 196 -22.97 2.73 -0.68
N HIS A 197 -22.69 1.87 -1.65
CA HIS A 197 -23.65 1.44 -2.66
C HIS A 197 -23.84 -0.08 -2.52
N GLU A 198 -24.91 -0.50 -1.85
CA GLU A 198 -25.11 -1.92 -1.46
C GLU A 198 -25.58 -2.85 -2.60
N HIS A 199 -26.01 -2.30 -3.72
CA HIS A 199 -26.63 -3.07 -4.80
C HIS A 199 -25.71 -3.51 -5.94
N LEU A 200 -24.41 -3.29 -5.85
CA LEU A 200 -23.45 -3.66 -6.90
C LEU A 200 -23.15 -5.17 -6.87
N ARG A 201 -23.40 -5.85 -7.97
CA ARG A 201 -23.02 -7.26 -8.15
C ARG A 201 -21.55 -7.34 -8.57
N PHE A 202 -20.81 -8.28 -7.96
CA PHE A 202 -19.43 -8.53 -8.35
C PHE A 202 -19.39 -9.50 -9.54
N ASP A 203 -18.61 -9.15 -10.55
CA ASP A 203 -18.34 -10.03 -11.69
C ASP A 203 -17.26 -11.06 -11.35
N TRP A 204 -17.69 -12.17 -10.77
CA TRP A 204 -16.79 -13.27 -10.41
C TRP A 204 -16.10 -13.89 -11.63
N PHE A 205 -16.82 -14.00 -12.75
CA PHE A 205 -16.27 -14.62 -13.95
C PHE A 205 -15.15 -13.78 -14.55
N GLY A 206 -15.39 -12.48 -14.74
CA GLY A 206 -14.36 -11.55 -15.23
C GLY A 206 -13.14 -11.48 -14.32
N PHE A 207 -13.37 -11.48 -12.98
CA PHE A 207 -12.27 -11.47 -12.01
C PHE A 207 -11.41 -12.74 -12.09
N VAL A 208 -12.01 -13.93 -12.10
CA VAL A 208 -11.28 -15.20 -12.19
C VAL A 208 -10.53 -15.32 -13.51
N ALA A 209 -11.14 -14.94 -14.64
CA ALA A 209 -10.49 -14.94 -15.94
C ALA A 209 -9.26 -14.02 -15.96
N LEU A 210 -9.39 -12.82 -15.38
CA LEU A 210 -8.28 -11.87 -15.26
C LEU A 210 -7.17 -12.40 -14.33
N ALA A 211 -7.53 -12.99 -13.19
CA ALA A 211 -6.57 -13.56 -12.25
C ALA A 211 -5.75 -14.71 -12.87
N ILE A 212 -6.42 -15.60 -13.61
CA ILE A 212 -5.75 -16.69 -14.35
C ILE A 212 -4.87 -16.10 -15.46
N GLY A 213 -5.38 -15.12 -16.22
CA GLY A 213 -4.61 -14.46 -17.29
C GLY A 213 -3.33 -13.81 -16.77
N ILE A 214 -3.41 -13.03 -15.70
CA ILE A 214 -2.22 -12.39 -15.10
C ILE A 214 -1.29 -13.46 -14.51
N GLY A 215 -1.82 -14.44 -13.78
CA GLY A 215 -1.02 -15.48 -13.15
C GLY A 215 -0.30 -16.39 -14.15
N SER A 216 -0.86 -16.59 -15.36
CA SER A 216 -0.25 -17.41 -16.41
C SER A 216 0.84 -16.69 -17.22
N LEU A 217 0.92 -15.37 -17.15
CA LEU A 217 1.93 -14.55 -17.82
C LEU A 217 3.25 -14.46 -17.04
N GLN A 218 3.25 -14.89 -15.78
CA GLN A 218 4.41 -14.89 -14.90
C GLN A 218 4.99 -16.29 -14.69
#